data_e4a8aed80fa80f0a6271bb7745fd5202
#
_entry.id   e4a8aed80fa80f0a6271bb7745fd5202
#
_cell.length_a   1.000
_cell.length_b   1.000
_cell.length_c   1.000
_cell.angle_alpha   90.00
_cell.angle_beta   90.00
_cell.angle_gamma   90.00
#
_symmetry.space_group_name_H-M   'P 1'
#
loop_
_entity.id
_entity.type
_entity.pdbx_description
1 polymer ?
#
loop_
_entity_poly.entity_id
_entity_poly.type
_entity_poly.pdbx_seq_one_letter_code
_entity_poly.pdbx_strand_id
1 'polypeptide(L)' 'MLIEITMFAGRSLDAKRSLYKAIVKNLGALGVPADDIKITLIEAPLENWGVRGGHPASEIPLGFKIDV' A
#
# COMPACT_ATOMS: atom_id res chain seq x y z
N MET A 1 5.75 -11.82 -12.24
CA MET A 1 6.30 -11.08 -11.06
C MET A 1 5.21 -10.84 -10.05
N LEU A 2 5.45 -11.20 -8.82
CA LEU A 2 4.51 -10.93 -7.72
C LEU A 2 5.09 -9.84 -6.82
N ILE A 3 4.29 -8.82 -6.57
CA ILE A 3 4.65 -7.72 -5.67
C ILE A 3 3.67 -7.72 -4.51
N GLU A 4 4.17 -7.82 -3.29
CA GLU A 4 3.35 -7.76 -2.08
C GLU A 4 3.69 -6.48 -1.31
N ILE A 5 2.66 -5.71 -0.96
CA ILE A 5 2.82 -4.46 -0.23
C ILE A 5 1.95 -4.52 1.02
N THR A 6 2.57 -4.35 2.18
CA THR A 6 1.84 -4.21 3.44
C THR A 6 1.63 -2.74 3.73
N MET A 7 0.39 -2.36 4.02
CA MET A 7 0.02 -0.95 4.18
C MET A 7 -1.07 -0.77 5.22
N PHE A 8 -1.29 0.46 5.63
CA PHE A 8 -2.42 0.80 6.48
C PHE A 8 -3.73 0.58 5.74
N ALA A 9 -4.72 0.04 6.44
CA ALA A 9 -6.07 -0.06 5.91
C ALA A 9 -6.71 1.33 5.79
N GLY A 10 -7.73 1.46 4.94
CA GLY A 10 -8.51 2.68 4.81
C GLY A 10 -8.38 3.40 3.48
N ARG A 11 -7.52 2.93 2.57
CA ARG A 11 -7.40 3.55 1.25
C ARG A 11 -8.57 3.19 0.35
N SER A 12 -9.00 4.15 -0.47
CA SER A 12 -10.09 3.93 -1.42
C SER A 12 -9.69 3.00 -2.56
N LEU A 13 -10.68 2.43 -3.24
CA LEU A 13 -10.43 1.63 -4.43
C LEU A 13 -9.75 2.46 -5.53
N ASP A 14 -10.12 3.73 -5.69
CA ASP A 14 -9.51 4.61 -6.68
C ASP A 14 -8.02 4.86 -6.37
N ALA A 15 -7.68 5.02 -5.11
CA ALA A 15 -6.28 5.15 -4.70
C ALA A 15 -5.49 3.88 -5.03
N LYS A 16 -6.09 2.71 -4.80
CA LYS A 16 -5.47 1.42 -5.14
C LYS A 16 -5.29 1.26 -6.64
N ARG A 17 -6.28 1.66 -7.44
CA ARG A 17 -6.18 1.62 -8.91
C ARG A 17 -5.03 2.48 -9.40
N SER A 18 -4.88 3.69 -8.84
CA SER A 18 -3.79 4.59 -9.21
C SER A 18 -2.43 4.00 -8.85
N LEU A 19 -2.33 3.35 -7.68
CA LEU A 19 -1.11 2.67 -7.25
C LEU A 19 -0.72 1.55 -8.21
N TYR A 20 -1.67 0.69 -8.58
CA TYR A 20 -1.41 -0.42 -9.50
C TYR A 20 -0.93 0.09 -10.85
N LYS A 21 -1.59 1.11 -11.39
CA LYS A 21 -1.19 1.71 -12.67
C LYS A 21 0.20 2.31 -12.63
N ALA A 22 0.54 2.99 -11.54
CA ALA A 22 1.87 3.58 -11.39
C ALA A 22 2.96 2.52 -11.33
N ILE A 23 2.74 1.43 -10.59
CA ILE A 23 3.69 0.33 -10.49
C ILE A 23 3.90 -0.34 -11.85
N VAL A 24 2.82 -0.64 -12.56
CA VAL A 24 2.88 -1.27 -13.88
C VAL A 24 3.61 -0.37 -14.87
N LYS A 25 3.33 0.93 -14.85
CA LYS A 25 4.00 1.89 -15.73
C LYS A 25 5.50 1.94 -15.46
N ASN A 26 5.91 2.01 -14.20
CA ASN A 26 7.32 2.11 -13.84
C ASN A 26 8.08 0.83 -14.19
N LEU A 27 7.49 -0.33 -13.94
CA LEU A 27 8.11 -1.61 -14.30
C LEU A 27 8.12 -1.84 -15.81
N GLY A 28 7.11 -1.35 -16.52
CA GLY A 28 7.08 -1.39 -17.97
C GLY A 28 8.24 -0.66 -18.60
N ALA A 29 8.66 0.45 -18.01
CA ALA A 29 9.85 1.20 -18.46
C ALA A 29 11.13 0.39 -18.29
N LEU A 30 11.14 -0.60 -17.40
CA LEU A 30 12.27 -1.51 -17.19
C LEU A 30 12.15 -2.80 -18.02
N GLY A 31 11.14 -2.91 -18.87
CA GLY A 31 10.95 -4.05 -19.76
C GLY A 31 10.11 -5.19 -19.21
N VAL A 32 9.42 -4.99 -18.09
CA VAL A 32 8.53 -6.02 -17.52
C VAL A 32 7.15 -5.93 -18.19
N PRO A 33 6.66 -6.99 -18.86
CA PRO A 33 5.32 -6.96 -19.46
C PRO A 33 4.23 -6.79 -18.41
N ALA A 34 3.20 -6.00 -18.73
CA ALA A 34 2.11 -5.72 -17.79
C ALA A 34 1.42 -7.00 -17.31
N ASP A 35 1.22 -7.97 -18.18
CA ASP A 35 0.54 -9.23 -17.82
C ASP A 35 1.34 -10.12 -16.88
N ASP A 36 2.64 -9.86 -16.75
CA ASP A 36 3.50 -10.61 -15.84
C ASP A 36 3.53 -10.02 -14.42
N ILE A 37 2.85 -8.90 -14.21
CA ILE A 37 2.85 -8.20 -12.93
C ILE A 37 1.58 -8.50 -12.16
N LYS A 38 1.74 -9.07 -10.97
CA LYS A 38 0.65 -9.26 -10.00
C LYS A 38 0.97 -8.51 -8.74
N ILE A 39 0.01 -7.74 -8.25
CA ILE A 39 0.18 -6.90 -7.06
C ILE A 39 -0.84 -7.31 -6.01
N THR A 40 -0.36 -7.63 -4.82
CA THR A 40 -1.23 -7.94 -3.68
C THR A 40 -0.99 -6.90 -2.60
N LEU A 41 -2.07 -6.28 -2.13
CA LEU A 41 -2.01 -5.36 -1.01
C LEU A 41 -2.48 -6.09 0.25
N ILE A 42 -1.63 -6.05 1.28
CA ILE A 42 -1.96 -6.61 2.59
C ILE A 42 -2.27 -5.42 3.48
N GLU A 43 -3.55 -5.26 3.82
CA GLU A 43 -3.99 -4.15 4.64
C GLU A 43 -4.09 -4.58 6.09
N ALA A 44 -3.50 -3.79 6.99
CA ALA A 44 -3.61 -4.00 8.42
C ALA A 44 -4.22 -2.75 9.06
N PRO A 45 -5.24 -2.91 9.94
CA PRO A 45 -5.80 -1.77 10.64
C PRO A 45 -4.76 -1.11 11.53
N LEU A 46 -4.96 0.16 11.87
CA LEU A 46 -3.99 0.93 12.66
C LEU A 46 -3.65 0.26 13.99
N GLU A 47 -4.60 -0.39 14.62
CA GLU A 47 -4.39 -1.07 15.90
C GLU A 47 -3.42 -2.25 15.81
N ASN A 48 -3.20 -2.79 14.59
CA ASN A 48 -2.29 -3.89 14.37
C ASN A 48 -0.84 -3.44 14.11
N TRP A 49 -0.60 -2.15 14.08
CA TRP A 49 0.74 -1.59 13.88
C TRP A 49 1.31 -1.14 15.22
N GLY A 50 2.38 -1.76 15.66
CA GLY A 50 3.14 -1.29 16.81
C GLY A 50 4.18 -0.27 16.37
N VAL A 51 4.02 0.98 16.80
CA VAL A 51 4.90 2.08 16.41
C VAL A 51 5.33 2.86 17.64
N ARG A 52 6.37 3.66 17.50
CA ARG A 52 6.87 4.58 18.53
C ARG A 52 7.06 3.91 19.90
N GLY A 53 7.75 2.76 19.90
CA GLY A 53 8.07 2.07 21.12
C GLY A 53 6.98 1.14 21.65
N GLY A 54 6.13 0.62 20.74
CA GLY A 54 5.14 -0.40 21.09
C GLY A 54 3.72 0.12 21.29
N HIS A 55 3.44 1.33 20.84
CA HIS A 55 2.08 1.86 20.87
C HIS A 55 1.31 1.48 19.60
N PRO A 56 0.01 1.13 19.69
CA PRO A 56 -0.81 0.94 18.50
C PRO A 56 -0.88 2.23 17.70
N ALA A 57 -0.75 2.14 16.37
CA ALA A 57 -0.77 3.32 15.52
C ALA A 57 -2.11 4.08 15.59
N SER A 58 -3.21 3.40 15.95
CA SER A 58 -4.52 4.04 16.15
C SER A 58 -4.53 5.06 17.30
N GLU A 59 -3.60 4.95 18.25
CA GLU A 59 -3.51 5.84 19.42
C GLU A 59 -2.51 6.97 19.24
N ILE A 60 -1.84 7.05 18.08
CA ILE A 60 -0.77 8.01 17.83
C ILE A 60 -1.14 8.88 16.64
N PRO A 61 -0.97 10.21 16.73
CA PRO A 61 -1.14 11.07 15.57
C PRO A 61 -0.08 10.76 14.52
N LEU A 62 -0.52 10.33 13.33
CA LEU A 62 0.39 9.96 12.25
C LEU A 62 0.77 11.15 11.36
N GLY A 63 0.06 12.28 11.48
CA GLY A 63 0.35 13.48 10.70
C GLY A 63 -0.05 13.41 9.24
N PHE A 64 -0.78 12.39 8.81
CA PHE A 64 -1.26 12.26 7.44
C PHE A 64 -2.60 11.52 7.40
N LYS A 65 -3.31 11.65 6.29
CA LYS A 65 -4.57 10.94 6.07
C LYS A 65 -4.29 9.58 5.41
N ILE A 66 -5.03 8.57 5.84
CA ILE A 66 -4.89 7.19 5.34
C ILE A 66 -5.95 6.87 4.30
N ASP A 67 -7.11 7.51 4.38
CA ASP A 67 -8.30 7.24 3.59
C ASP A 67 -8.39 8.04 2.28
N VAL A 68 -7.26 8.39 1.73
CA VAL A 68 -7.20 9.12 0.45
C VAL A 68 -7.17 8.20 -0.75
#